data_2dd091a82b9b5c9037b0644d63635156
#
_entry.id   2dd091a82b9b5c9037b0644d63635156
#
_cell.length_a   1.000
_cell.length_b   1.000
_cell.length_c   1.000
_cell.angle_alpha   90.00
_cell.angle_beta   90.00
_cell.angle_gamma   90.00
#
_symmetry.space_group_name_H-M   'P 1'
#
loop_
_entity.id
_entity.type
_entity.pdbx_description
1 polymer ?
#
loop_
_entity_poly.entity_id
_entity_poly.type
_entity_poly.pdbx_seq_one_letter_code
_entity_poly.pdbx_strand_id
1 'polypeptide(L)'
;MSRPGSHQSISGVRAGGVSSEPPRPIPYPAEEVADPVRPRHVLDYVLARRAVLEQIKHDALLREQVCDADPYLLRAAKHHGENTERICPMCAKSELVHVTYIFGDDLGYLSGRVKTTSELKVLAYEYGHFRVYVVEVCSSCGWNHLHMSYVLGDGAPRTPPREPRDVLK
;
A
#
# COMPACT_ATOMS: atom_id res chain seq x y z
N MET A 1 -28.72 -28.12 -79.75
CA MET A 1 -28.94 -26.72 -79.60
C MET A 1 -28.67 -26.38 -78.17
N SER A 2 -27.44 -26.03 -77.85
CA SER A 2 -27.01 -25.72 -76.46
C SER A 2 -26.14 -24.50 -76.52
N ARG A 3 -26.47 -23.49 -75.78
CA ARG A 3 -25.66 -22.30 -75.60
C ARG A 3 -24.72 -22.44 -74.38
N PRO A 4 -23.47 -22.01 -74.44
CA PRO A 4 -22.58 -22.00 -73.32
C PRO A 4 -22.78 -20.76 -72.45
N GLY A 5 -22.75 -20.96 -71.14
CA GLY A 5 -22.85 -19.92 -70.13
C GLY A 5 -21.50 -19.18 -69.96
N SER A 6 -21.58 -17.90 -69.91
CA SER A 6 -20.46 -16.97 -69.69
C SER A 6 -20.04 -16.97 -68.22
N HIS A 7 -18.77 -17.29 -67.96
CA HIS A 7 -18.11 -17.11 -66.68
C HIS A 7 -17.74 -15.62 -66.49
N GLN A 8 -18.34 -14.98 -65.48
CA GLN A 8 -17.90 -13.70 -65.02
C GLN A 8 -16.81 -13.90 -63.96
N SER A 9 -15.61 -13.41 -64.26
CA SER A 9 -14.48 -13.37 -63.34
C SER A 9 -14.73 -12.24 -62.34
N ILE A 10 -14.79 -12.57 -61.05
CA ILE A 10 -14.83 -11.61 -59.96
C ILE A 10 -13.40 -11.18 -59.65
N SER A 11 -13.08 -9.94 -59.99
CA SER A 11 -11.79 -9.32 -59.74
C SER A 11 -11.56 -9.09 -58.25
N GLY A 12 -10.35 -9.44 -57.82
CA GLY A 12 -9.65 -9.23 -56.61
C GLY A 12 -10.14 -8.24 -55.59
N VAL A 13 -10.49 -8.78 -54.42
CA VAL A 13 -10.51 -8.02 -53.16
C VAL A 13 -9.04 -7.85 -52.72
N ARG A 14 -8.54 -6.61 -52.76
CA ARG A 14 -7.25 -6.25 -52.21
C ARG A 14 -7.33 -6.43 -50.70
N ALA A 15 -6.54 -7.36 -50.14
CA ALA A 15 -6.29 -7.46 -48.75
C ALA A 15 -5.60 -6.17 -48.26
N GLY A 16 -6.31 -5.38 -47.48
CA GLY A 16 -5.75 -4.24 -46.77
C GLY A 16 -4.72 -4.76 -45.78
N GLY A 17 -3.45 -4.42 -46.00
CA GLY A 17 -2.36 -4.73 -45.08
C GLY A 17 -2.65 -4.09 -43.72
N VAL A 18 -2.90 -4.90 -42.71
CA VAL A 18 -2.90 -4.46 -41.32
C VAL A 18 -1.45 -4.18 -40.97
N SER A 19 -1.09 -2.91 -40.82
CA SER A 19 0.24 -2.53 -40.34
C SER A 19 0.44 -3.09 -38.93
N SER A 20 1.42 -3.96 -38.79
CA SER A 20 1.83 -4.60 -37.53
C SER A 20 2.71 -3.68 -36.67
N GLU A 21 2.47 -2.37 -36.70
CA GLU A 21 3.17 -1.44 -35.82
C GLU A 21 2.65 -1.62 -34.39
N PRO A 22 3.51 -1.94 -33.42
CA PRO A 22 3.08 -2.07 -32.04
C PRO A 22 2.49 -0.73 -31.57
N PRO A 23 1.44 -0.72 -30.75
CA PRO A 23 0.84 0.51 -30.25
C PRO A 23 1.93 1.32 -29.55
N ARG A 24 2.08 2.58 -29.96
CA ARG A 24 3.02 3.50 -29.31
C ARG A 24 2.66 3.59 -27.83
N PRO A 25 3.65 3.50 -26.92
CA PRO A 25 3.40 3.75 -25.52
C PRO A 25 2.68 5.10 -25.37
N ILE A 26 1.55 5.10 -24.73
CA ILE A 26 0.87 6.34 -24.34
C ILE A 26 1.86 7.07 -23.43
N PRO A 27 2.35 8.28 -23.79
CA PRO A 27 3.20 9.02 -22.90
C PRO A 27 2.38 9.30 -21.64
N TYR A 28 2.75 8.66 -20.52
CA TYR A 28 2.28 9.11 -19.22
C TYR A 28 2.61 10.59 -19.12
N PRO A 29 1.65 11.46 -18.74
CA PRO A 29 1.98 12.86 -18.49
C PRO A 29 3.16 12.86 -17.52
N ALA A 30 4.20 13.63 -17.85
CA ALA A 30 5.34 13.81 -16.96
C ALA A 30 4.74 14.14 -15.58
N GLU A 31 4.92 13.21 -14.61
CA GLU A 31 4.41 13.43 -13.25
C GLU A 31 5.03 14.75 -12.81
N GLU A 32 4.19 15.76 -12.64
CA GLU A 32 4.53 16.96 -11.90
C GLU A 32 5.27 16.50 -10.65
N VAL A 33 6.45 17.05 -10.37
CA VAL A 33 7.28 16.68 -9.20
C VAL A 33 6.35 16.64 -8.00
N ALA A 34 5.93 15.44 -7.63
CA ALA A 34 4.86 15.28 -6.67
C ALA A 34 5.35 15.79 -5.32
N ASP A 35 4.54 16.56 -4.62
CA ASP A 35 4.82 16.95 -3.23
C ASP A 35 5.20 15.67 -2.44
N PRO A 36 6.44 15.56 -1.94
CA PRO A 36 6.94 14.34 -1.29
C PRO A 36 6.10 13.90 -0.09
N VAL A 37 5.47 14.85 0.60
CA VAL A 37 4.65 14.56 1.79
C VAL A 37 3.19 14.24 1.47
N ARG A 38 2.79 14.39 0.20
CA ARG A 38 1.44 14.04 -0.22
C ARG A 38 1.29 12.52 -0.39
N PRO A 39 0.39 11.86 0.37
CA PRO A 39 0.16 10.43 0.22
C PRO A 39 -0.33 10.07 -1.20
N ARG A 40 0.31 9.07 -1.80
CA ARG A 40 -0.05 8.48 -3.09
C ARG A 40 -0.39 7.01 -2.93
N HIS A 41 -1.15 6.45 -3.87
CA HIS A 41 -1.57 5.03 -3.83
C HIS A 41 -2.15 4.64 -2.46
N VAL A 42 -3.06 5.47 -1.97
CA VAL A 42 -3.71 5.25 -0.67
C VAL A 42 -4.66 4.07 -0.76
N LEU A 43 -4.45 3.09 0.11
CA LEU A 43 -5.35 1.96 0.33
C LEU A 43 -5.95 2.08 1.73
N ASP A 44 -7.25 2.20 1.80
CA ASP A 44 -8.03 2.21 3.04
C ASP A 44 -8.60 0.81 3.28
N TYR A 45 -8.42 0.29 4.49
CA TYR A 45 -8.87 -1.05 4.87
C TYR A 45 -10.16 -1.05 5.70
N VAL A 46 -10.91 0.05 5.68
CA VAL A 46 -12.14 0.21 6.47
C VAL A 46 -13.19 -0.86 6.15
N LEU A 47 -13.31 -1.27 4.89
CA LEU A 47 -14.23 -2.33 4.49
C LEU A 47 -13.77 -3.71 4.99
N ALA A 48 -12.47 -4.01 4.89
CA ALA A 48 -11.90 -5.25 5.42
C ALA A 48 -12.10 -5.31 6.93
N ARG A 49 -11.83 -4.21 7.64
CA ARG A 49 -12.08 -4.08 9.08
C ARG A 49 -13.54 -4.34 9.43
N ARG A 50 -14.48 -3.77 8.67
CA ARG A 50 -15.91 -4.00 8.89
C ARG A 50 -16.28 -5.47 8.69
N ALA A 51 -15.76 -6.11 7.65
CA ALA A 51 -16.01 -7.53 7.38
C ALA A 51 -15.53 -8.41 8.55
N VAL A 52 -14.33 -8.17 9.07
CA VAL A 52 -13.80 -8.89 10.25
C VAL A 52 -14.72 -8.70 11.47
N LEU A 53 -15.13 -7.46 11.75
CA LEU A 53 -16.02 -7.17 12.88
C LEU A 53 -17.40 -7.82 12.75
N GLU A 54 -17.95 -7.93 11.53
CA GLU A 54 -19.19 -8.65 11.29
C GLU A 54 -19.02 -10.17 11.53
N GLN A 55 -17.93 -10.76 11.05
CA GLN A 55 -17.64 -12.18 11.28
C GLN A 55 -17.54 -12.52 12.76
N ILE A 56 -16.89 -11.68 13.56
CA ILE A 56 -16.71 -11.88 15.01
C ILE A 56 -18.04 -11.90 15.76
N LYS A 57 -19.06 -11.18 15.28
CA LYS A 57 -20.40 -11.22 15.89
C LYS A 57 -21.04 -12.61 15.85
N HIS A 58 -20.65 -13.40 14.87
CA HIS A 58 -21.20 -14.73 14.61
C HIS A 58 -20.30 -15.87 15.10
N ASP A 59 -19.03 -15.59 15.35
CA ASP A 59 -18.04 -16.58 15.78
C ASP A 59 -17.11 -16.02 16.87
N ALA A 60 -17.33 -16.50 18.11
CA ALA A 60 -16.52 -16.06 19.23
C ALA A 60 -15.05 -16.48 19.16
N LEU A 61 -14.72 -17.60 18.45
CA LEU A 61 -13.35 -18.06 18.28
C LEU A 61 -12.50 -17.09 17.43
N LEU A 62 -13.11 -16.39 16.49
CA LEU A 62 -12.43 -15.37 15.72
C LEU A 62 -11.95 -14.19 16.57
N ARG A 63 -12.59 -13.96 17.71
CA ARG A 63 -12.17 -12.88 18.64
C ARG A 63 -10.76 -13.08 19.17
N GLU A 64 -10.40 -14.30 19.54
CA GLU A 64 -9.06 -14.61 20.02
C GLU A 64 -8.01 -14.50 18.91
N GLN A 65 -8.39 -14.82 17.67
CA GLN A 65 -7.51 -14.75 16.49
C GLN A 65 -7.20 -13.32 16.05
N VAL A 66 -8.06 -12.36 16.38
CA VAL A 66 -7.88 -10.94 15.99
C VAL A 66 -7.35 -10.07 17.13
N CYS A 67 -7.28 -10.63 18.35
CA CYS A 67 -6.68 -10.00 19.53
C CYS A 67 -5.32 -10.63 19.83
N ASP A 68 -4.52 -10.82 18.81
CA ASP A 68 -3.26 -11.58 18.79
C ASP A 68 -2.05 -10.69 18.51
N ALA A 69 -2.13 -9.39 18.82
CA ALA A 69 -1.03 -8.48 18.58
C ALA A 69 0.29 -8.98 19.12
N ASP A 70 1.28 -9.07 18.24
CA ASP A 70 2.64 -9.47 18.56
C ASP A 70 3.25 -8.59 19.67
N PRO A 71 4.07 -9.14 20.58
CA PRO A 71 4.71 -8.38 21.65
C PRO A 71 5.53 -7.18 21.17
N TYR A 72 6.13 -7.24 19.95
CA TYR A 72 6.84 -6.10 19.36
C TYR A 72 5.86 -4.99 18.95
N LEU A 73 4.71 -5.36 18.37
CA LEU A 73 3.66 -4.41 18.01
C LEU A 73 3.08 -3.74 19.27
N LEU A 74 2.83 -4.48 20.34
CA LEU A 74 2.36 -3.92 21.62
C LEU A 74 3.38 -2.96 22.24
N ARG A 75 4.67 -3.28 22.17
CA ARG A 75 5.73 -2.36 22.62
C ARG A 75 5.79 -1.11 21.74
N ALA A 76 5.69 -1.27 20.43
CA ALA A 76 5.65 -0.15 19.51
C ALA A 76 4.43 0.75 19.77
N ALA A 77 3.27 0.16 20.03
CA ALA A 77 2.05 0.89 20.41
C ALA A 77 2.24 1.71 21.69
N LYS A 78 2.91 1.14 22.68
CA LYS A 78 3.17 1.80 23.96
C LYS A 78 4.15 2.99 23.85
N HIS A 79 5.19 2.89 23.03
CA HIS A 79 6.30 3.86 23.01
C HIS A 79 6.24 4.83 21.82
N HIS A 80 5.59 4.44 20.73
CA HIS A 80 5.56 5.16 19.47
C HIS A 80 4.14 5.27 18.88
N GLY A 81 3.12 4.76 19.60
CA GLY A 81 1.74 4.83 19.15
C GLY A 81 1.22 6.26 19.23
N GLU A 82 0.52 6.69 18.21
CA GLU A 82 -0.21 7.96 18.17
C GLU A 82 -1.66 7.68 18.57
N ASN A 83 -2.13 8.34 19.63
CA ASN A 83 -3.48 8.15 20.15
C ASN A 83 -4.52 8.53 19.11
N THR A 84 -5.57 7.73 19.06
CA THR A 84 -6.79 8.03 18.30
C THR A 84 -7.93 8.24 19.29
N GLU A 85 -8.90 9.05 18.97
CA GLU A 85 -10.09 9.22 19.82
C GLU A 85 -11.09 8.05 19.67
N ARG A 86 -10.65 6.91 19.13
CA ARG A 86 -11.48 5.77 18.76
C ARG A 86 -11.39 4.68 19.80
N ILE A 87 -12.53 4.31 20.36
CA ILE A 87 -12.61 3.19 21.31
C ILE A 87 -12.42 1.85 20.59
N CYS A 88 -11.71 0.94 21.22
CA CYS A 88 -11.48 -0.41 20.71
C CYS A 88 -12.82 -1.14 20.50
N PRO A 89 -13.07 -1.69 19.29
CA PRO A 89 -14.32 -2.38 18.98
C PRO A 89 -14.46 -3.73 19.70
N MET A 90 -13.34 -4.27 20.22
CA MET A 90 -13.31 -5.60 20.82
C MET A 90 -13.53 -5.56 22.32
N CYS A 91 -12.82 -4.71 23.05
CA CYS A 91 -12.93 -4.64 24.51
C CYS A 91 -13.78 -3.48 25.01
N ALA A 92 -14.00 -2.44 24.19
CA ALA A 92 -14.71 -1.21 24.52
C ALA A 92 -14.20 -0.49 25.79
N LYS A 93 -12.94 -0.77 26.20
CA LYS A 93 -12.36 -0.25 27.45
C LYS A 93 -11.26 0.77 27.22
N SER A 94 -10.58 0.68 26.08
CA SER A 94 -9.40 1.49 25.78
C SER A 94 -9.51 2.11 24.42
N GLU A 95 -8.87 3.26 24.25
CA GLU A 95 -8.69 3.87 22.95
C GLU A 95 -7.69 3.06 22.11
N LEU A 96 -7.87 3.13 20.80
CA LEU A 96 -6.91 2.59 19.83
C LEU A 96 -5.75 3.56 19.66
N VAL A 97 -4.58 3.02 19.39
CA VAL A 97 -3.43 3.78 18.92
C VAL A 97 -3.07 3.39 17.50
N HIS A 98 -2.51 4.30 16.74
CA HIS A 98 -1.92 4.01 15.45
C HIS A 98 -0.42 3.81 15.59
N VAL A 99 0.08 2.70 15.06
CA VAL A 99 1.51 2.41 14.92
C VAL A 99 1.84 2.46 13.44
N THR A 100 2.80 3.29 13.07
CA THR A 100 3.13 3.54 11.67
C THR A 100 4.48 2.95 11.33
N TYR A 101 4.48 1.98 10.40
CA TYR A 101 5.68 1.33 9.86
C TYR A 101 6.03 1.89 8.49
N ILE A 102 7.33 1.92 8.18
CA ILE A 102 7.84 2.30 6.87
C ILE A 102 8.59 1.14 6.21
N PHE A 103 8.39 0.96 4.90
CA PHE A 103 9.06 -0.08 4.10
C PHE A 103 9.47 0.48 2.74
N GLY A 104 10.65 0.13 2.29
CA GLY A 104 11.17 0.50 0.97
C GLY A 104 12.64 0.21 0.84
N ASP A 105 13.09 -0.03 -0.39
CA ASP A 105 14.49 -0.32 -0.68
C ASP A 105 15.37 0.91 -0.45
N ASP A 106 14.86 2.10 -0.77
CA ASP A 106 15.56 3.38 -0.56
C ASP A 106 15.85 3.67 0.92
N LEU A 107 15.10 3.06 1.84
CA LEU A 107 15.25 3.24 3.27
C LEU A 107 16.41 2.43 3.87
N GLY A 108 16.91 1.39 3.18
CA GLY A 108 17.95 0.52 3.69
C GLY A 108 17.60 -0.05 5.09
N TYR A 109 18.46 0.15 6.08
CA TYR A 109 18.27 -0.34 7.45
C TYR A 109 17.10 0.30 8.22
N LEU A 110 16.53 1.38 7.71
CA LEU A 110 15.32 2.01 8.27
C LEU A 110 14.04 1.28 7.86
N SER A 111 14.10 0.43 6.84
CA SER A 111 12.94 -0.38 6.42
C SER A 111 12.47 -1.27 7.57
N GLY A 112 11.16 -1.32 7.79
CA GLY A 112 10.53 -2.05 8.91
C GLY A 112 10.54 -1.29 10.25
N ARG A 113 11.03 -0.06 10.30
CA ARG A 113 11.02 0.75 11.53
C ARG A 113 9.69 1.47 11.72
N VAL A 114 9.38 1.72 12.99
CA VAL A 114 8.25 2.55 13.40
C VAL A 114 8.65 4.02 13.32
N LYS A 115 7.76 4.86 12.81
CA LYS A 115 7.93 6.30 12.68
C LYS A 115 6.67 7.05 13.07
N THR A 116 6.83 8.23 13.65
CA THR A 116 5.74 9.15 13.94
C THR A 116 5.34 9.94 12.69
N THR A 117 4.14 10.48 12.65
CA THR A 117 3.67 11.33 11.55
C THR A 117 4.60 12.51 11.28
N SER A 118 5.23 13.08 12.31
CA SER A 118 6.20 14.17 12.16
C SER A 118 7.50 13.73 11.48
N GLU A 119 8.02 12.54 11.85
CA GLU A 119 9.21 11.95 11.22
C GLU A 119 8.97 11.59 9.75
N LEU A 120 7.77 11.12 9.41
CA LEU A 120 7.42 10.78 8.03
C LEU A 120 7.57 11.98 7.08
N LYS A 121 7.23 13.18 7.53
CA LYS A 121 7.40 14.40 6.72
C LYS A 121 8.87 14.66 6.37
N VAL A 122 9.77 14.48 7.33
CA VAL A 122 11.20 14.63 7.10
C VAL A 122 11.70 13.56 6.13
N LEU A 123 11.35 12.30 6.39
CA LEU A 123 11.76 11.17 5.56
C LEU A 123 11.26 11.30 4.12
N ALA A 124 10.06 11.86 3.90
CA ALA A 124 9.49 12.07 2.57
C ALA A 124 10.35 12.99 1.68
N TYR A 125 11.07 13.96 2.26
CA TYR A 125 12.03 14.79 1.54
C TYR A 125 13.40 14.12 1.37
N GLU A 126 13.78 13.23 2.30
CA GLU A 126 15.09 12.57 2.28
C GLU A 126 15.11 11.35 1.36
N TYR A 127 14.00 10.62 1.28
CA TYR A 127 13.90 9.36 0.55
C TYR A 127 12.92 9.47 -0.61
N GLY A 128 13.32 8.93 -1.77
CA GLY A 128 12.57 9.08 -3.00
C GLY A 128 11.26 8.31 -3.04
N HIS A 129 11.24 7.10 -2.45
CA HIS A 129 10.08 6.24 -2.51
C HIS A 129 10.04 5.25 -1.35
N PHE A 130 8.97 5.31 -0.55
CA PHE A 130 8.72 4.30 0.48
C PHE A 130 7.23 4.18 0.78
N ARG A 131 6.85 2.99 1.25
CA ARG A 131 5.48 2.67 1.64
C ARG A 131 5.31 2.80 3.15
N VAL A 132 4.20 3.39 3.52
CA VAL A 132 3.76 3.57 4.91
C VAL A 132 2.60 2.64 5.19
N TYR A 133 2.64 1.95 6.32
CA TYR A 133 1.55 1.12 6.84
C TYR A 133 1.14 1.62 8.21
N VAL A 134 -0.13 1.96 8.36
CA VAL A 134 -0.72 2.40 9.63
C VAL A 134 -1.55 1.26 10.18
N VAL A 135 -1.17 0.77 11.35
CA VAL A 135 -1.84 -0.32 12.08
C VAL A 135 -2.56 0.25 13.28
N GLU A 136 -3.85 0.00 13.42
CA GLU A 136 -4.57 0.30 14.66
C GLU A 136 -4.34 -0.84 15.67
N VAL A 137 -4.07 -0.49 16.91
CA VAL A 137 -3.72 -1.44 17.98
C VAL A 137 -4.45 -1.06 19.27
N CYS A 138 -4.94 -2.07 19.98
CA CYS A 138 -5.43 -1.94 21.35
C CYS A 138 -4.44 -2.59 22.32
N SER A 139 -3.80 -1.82 23.18
CA SER A 139 -2.86 -2.33 24.17
C SER A 139 -3.50 -3.18 25.27
N SER A 140 -4.84 -3.07 25.46
CA SER A 140 -5.56 -3.80 26.50
C SER A 140 -5.96 -5.22 26.11
N CYS A 141 -6.40 -5.44 24.86
CA CYS A 141 -6.87 -6.76 24.43
C CYS A 141 -6.08 -7.36 23.28
N GLY A 142 -5.10 -6.64 22.74
CA GLY A 142 -4.31 -7.13 21.60
C GLY A 142 -5.01 -7.05 20.24
N TRP A 143 -6.18 -6.40 20.13
CA TRP A 143 -6.78 -6.12 18.83
C TRP A 143 -5.78 -5.39 17.95
N ASN A 144 -5.63 -5.84 16.72
CA ASN A 144 -4.83 -5.15 15.73
C ASN A 144 -5.46 -5.31 14.33
N HIS A 145 -5.35 -4.28 13.52
CA HIS A 145 -5.83 -4.31 12.15
C HIS A 145 -5.08 -3.27 11.31
N LEU A 146 -4.80 -3.59 10.07
CA LEU A 146 -4.26 -2.62 9.13
C LEU A 146 -5.33 -1.57 8.83
N HIS A 147 -5.02 -0.30 9.14
CA HIS A 147 -5.94 0.81 8.95
C HIS A 147 -5.84 1.39 7.55
N MET A 148 -4.62 1.74 7.13
CA MET A 148 -4.35 2.24 5.78
C MET A 148 -2.91 1.97 5.37
N SER A 149 -2.65 2.04 4.07
CA SER A 149 -1.30 2.14 3.53
C SER A 149 -1.23 3.17 2.41
N TYR A 150 -0.07 3.78 2.22
CA TYR A 150 0.18 4.77 1.18
C TYR A 150 1.65 4.88 0.87
N VAL A 151 1.99 5.62 -0.17
CA VAL A 151 3.36 5.88 -0.61
C VAL A 151 3.71 7.34 -0.38
N LEU A 152 4.91 7.59 0.14
CA LEU A 152 5.53 8.91 0.27
C LEU A 152 6.83 8.99 -0.54
N GLY A 153 7.34 10.21 -0.67
CA GLY A 153 8.53 10.55 -1.45
C GLY A 153 8.21 11.12 -2.82
N ASP A 154 9.20 11.69 -3.48
CA ASP A 154 9.08 12.37 -4.79
C ASP A 154 9.20 11.41 -5.99
N GLY A 155 9.46 10.13 -5.76
CA GLY A 155 9.65 9.11 -6.79
C GLY A 155 11.07 9.05 -7.35
N ALA A 156 11.97 9.96 -6.97
CA ALA A 156 13.36 9.94 -7.42
C ALA A 156 14.16 8.86 -6.69
N PRO A 157 14.80 7.90 -7.40
CA PRO A 157 15.62 6.87 -6.77
C PRO A 157 16.77 7.49 -5.97
N ARG A 158 17.01 6.98 -4.76
CA ARG A 158 18.11 7.41 -3.89
C ARG A 158 18.92 6.22 -3.39
N THR A 159 20.17 6.49 -3.06
CA THR A 159 21.02 5.46 -2.45
C THR A 159 20.59 5.23 -1.01
N PRO A 160 20.31 3.98 -0.61
CA PRO A 160 19.96 3.67 0.77
C PRO A 160 21.04 4.11 1.76
N PRO A 161 20.66 4.58 2.96
CA PRO A 161 21.62 4.94 3.98
C PRO A 161 22.40 3.70 4.43
N ARG A 162 23.69 3.88 4.68
CA ARG A 162 24.52 2.83 5.26
C ARG A 162 24.12 2.60 6.72
N GLU A 163 24.06 1.33 7.10
CA GLU A 163 23.86 1.00 8.51
C GLU A 163 25.00 1.61 9.36
N PRO A 164 24.65 2.29 10.48
CA PRO A 164 25.66 2.79 11.39
C PRO A 164 26.53 1.63 11.85
N ARG A 165 27.86 1.74 11.72
CA ARG A 165 28.78 0.78 12.30
C ARG A 165 28.69 0.94 13.80
N ASP A 166 28.27 -0.08 14.51
CA ASP A 166 28.37 -0.13 15.96
C ASP A 166 29.86 0.04 16.34
N VAL A 167 30.19 1.21 16.81
CA VAL A 167 31.51 1.49 17.39
C VAL A 167 31.48 0.92 18.82
N LEU A 168 31.33 -0.38 18.94
CA LEU A 168 31.61 -1.08 20.17
C LEU A 168 33.15 -1.27 20.25
N LYS A 169 33.78 -0.36 20.95
CA LYS A 169 35.09 -0.56 21.58
C LYS A 169 34.92 -0.57 23.06
#